data_6fbe679deb5ca4159bdd3a70db212be6
#
_entry.id   6fbe679deb5ca4159bdd3a70db212be6
#
_cell.length_a   1.000
_cell.length_b   1.000
_cell.length_c   1.000
_cell.angle_alpha   90.00
_cell.angle_beta   90.00
_cell.angle_gamma   90.00
#
_symmetry.space_group_name_H-M   'P 1'
#
loop_
_entity.id
_entity.type
_entity.pdbx_description
1 polymer ?
#
loop_
_entity_poly.entity_id
_entity_poly.type
_entity_poly.pdbx_seq_one_letter_code
_entity_poly.pdbx_strand_id
1 'polypeptide(L)'
;MRILLLAFSIFLVIGLNGQKVSTLSVGDTAPLFEGKDQNGKLVSLSESLEKSESTVLIFYRGAWCPYCKKHMAALQENLQEILDKGSSVIVVTPEKAESIEKMISKTEATFSIIHDEEYKIMDAYDLSFKIDKETVPRFYKFVLNATREANENEEDILPIPATYVIGKDGKIKFLHFDEDYRNRSSMEEIITNL
;
A
#
# COMPACT_ATOMS: atom_id res chain seq x y z
N MET A 1 1.43 47.73 49.84
CA MET A 1 0.85 47.68 48.48
C MET A 1 1.67 46.62 47.69
N ARG A 2 1.19 45.37 47.67
CA ARG A 2 1.88 44.23 47.03
C ARG A 2 1.33 44.09 45.62
N ILE A 3 2.19 44.32 44.63
CA ILE A 3 1.87 44.13 43.21
C ILE A 3 2.09 42.65 42.87
N LEU A 4 1.00 41.95 42.56
CA LEU A 4 1.01 40.56 42.08
C LEU A 4 1.23 40.57 40.56
N LEU A 5 2.43 40.16 40.11
CA LEU A 5 2.71 39.95 38.70
C LEU A 5 2.19 38.57 38.31
N LEU A 6 1.09 38.57 37.58
CA LEU A 6 0.57 37.37 36.88
C LEU A 6 1.37 37.14 35.62
N ALA A 7 2.25 36.13 35.65
CA ALA A 7 2.95 35.65 34.48
C ALA A 7 1.96 34.85 33.63
N PHE A 8 1.56 35.41 32.48
CA PHE A 8 0.73 34.76 31.49
C PHE A 8 1.65 33.88 30.60
N SER A 9 1.71 32.57 30.91
CA SER A 9 2.43 31.60 30.09
C SER A 9 1.64 31.35 28.82
N ILE A 10 2.08 31.91 27.70
CA ILE A 10 1.57 31.58 26.38
C ILE A 10 2.11 30.19 26.00
N PHE A 11 1.28 29.17 26.12
CA PHE A 11 1.54 27.87 25.53
C PHE A 11 1.43 27.99 24.00
N LEU A 12 2.57 28.07 23.34
CA LEU A 12 2.66 27.94 21.87
C LEU A 12 2.37 26.49 21.50
N VAL A 13 1.13 26.19 21.13
CA VAL A 13 0.78 24.90 20.52
C VAL A 13 1.38 24.88 19.12
N ILE A 14 2.58 24.32 19.01
CA ILE A 14 3.15 23.96 17.70
C ILE A 14 2.29 22.81 17.18
N GLY A 15 1.45 23.12 16.20
CA GLY A 15 0.71 22.10 15.44
C GLY A 15 1.75 21.22 14.73
N LEU A 16 2.02 20.05 15.27
CA LEU A 16 2.71 18.98 14.57
C LEU A 16 1.77 18.55 13.43
N ASN A 17 2.07 18.94 12.21
CA ASN A 17 1.56 18.26 11.04
C ASN A 17 2.09 16.82 11.12
N GLY A 18 1.32 15.94 11.74
CA GLY A 18 1.69 14.55 11.92
C GLY A 18 1.66 13.86 10.56
N GLN A 19 2.83 13.47 10.06
CA GLN A 19 2.89 12.46 9.02
C GLN A 19 2.18 11.21 9.54
N LYS A 20 1.36 10.58 8.68
CA LYS A 20 0.76 9.28 9.03
C LYS A 20 1.89 8.26 9.15
N VAL A 21 2.00 7.64 10.31
CA VAL A 21 2.96 6.56 10.57
C VAL A 21 2.18 5.25 10.44
N SER A 22 2.76 4.25 9.76
CA SER A 22 2.15 2.92 9.74
C SER A 22 1.90 2.44 11.18
N THR A 23 0.72 1.91 11.44
CA THR A 23 0.41 1.28 12.74
C THR A 23 1.08 -0.08 12.88
N LEU A 24 1.51 -0.71 11.78
CA LEU A 24 2.22 -1.97 11.75
C LEU A 24 3.74 -1.74 11.67
N SER A 25 4.48 -2.62 12.32
CA SER A 25 5.94 -2.60 12.41
C SER A 25 6.54 -3.97 12.11
N VAL A 26 7.84 -4.01 11.81
CA VAL A 26 8.58 -5.27 11.72
C VAL A 26 8.48 -6.03 13.04
N GLY A 27 8.12 -7.33 12.94
CA GLY A 27 7.86 -8.20 14.08
C GLY A 27 6.38 -8.35 14.46
N ASP A 28 5.51 -7.44 14.00
CA ASP A 28 4.06 -7.57 14.21
C ASP A 28 3.48 -8.73 13.38
N THR A 29 2.32 -9.23 13.80
CA THR A 29 1.57 -10.21 13.01
C THR A 29 0.80 -9.48 11.93
N ALA A 30 1.00 -9.88 10.67
CA ALA A 30 0.28 -9.31 9.54
C ALA A 30 -1.22 -9.65 9.62
N PRO A 31 -2.12 -8.69 9.39
CA PRO A 31 -3.56 -8.95 9.28
C PRO A 31 -3.85 -9.97 8.18
N LEU A 32 -4.62 -11.00 8.50
CA LEU A 32 -5.06 -11.98 7.50
C LEU A 32 -6.17 -11.40 6.64
N PHE A 33 -6.16 -11.77 5.37
CA PHE A 33 -7.17 -11.35 4.40
C PHE A 33 -7.39 -12.42 3.33
N GLU A 34 -8.48 -12.28 2.62
CA GLU A 34 -8.77 -12.97 1.37
C GLU A 34 -9.45 -12.03 0.37
N GLY A 35 -9.27 -12.30 -0.91
CA GLY A 35 -9.90 -11.54 -1.99
C GLY A 35 -9.78 -12.27 -3.32
N LYS A 36 -10.52 -11.82 -4.33
CA LYS A 36 -10.42 -12.38 -5.68
C LYS A 36 -9.36 -11.62 -6.46
N ASP A 37 -8.50 -12.37 -7.16
CA ASP A 37 -7.55 -11.78 -8.10
C ASP A 37 -8.22 -11.44 -9.45
N GLN A 38 -7.44 -10.87 -10.36
CA GLN A 38 -7.87 -10.49 -11.72
C GLN A 38 -8.48 -11.63 -12.54
N ASN A 39 -8.22 -12.89 -12.15
CA ASN A 39 -8.76 -14.07 -12.81
C ASN A 39 -10.01 -14.65 -12.10
N GLY A 40 -10.48 -13.95 -11.03
CA GLY A 40 -11.57 -14.41 -10.17
C GLY A 40 -11.19 -15.55 -9.22
N LYS A 41 -9.90 -15.89 -9.13
CA LYS A 41 -9.38 -16.89 -8.18
C LYS A 41 -9.34 -16.30 -6.77
N LEU A 42 -9.84 -17.04 -5.79
CA LEU A 42 -9.67 -16.67 -4.38
C LEU A 42 -8.20 -16.80 -3.98
N VAL A 43 -7.67 -15.73 -3.43
CA VAL A 43 -6.29 -15.63 -2.90
C VAL A 43 -6.39 -15.19 -1.46
N SER A 44 -5.71 -15.90 -0.55
CA SER A 44 -5.64 -15.52 0.86
C SER A 44 -4.20 -15.49 1.34
N LEU A 45 -3.92 -14.60 2.30
CA LEU A 45 -2.60 -14.53 2.92
C LEU A 45 -2.26 -15.82 3.67
N SER A 46 -3.23 -16.42 4.39
CA SER A 46 -3.01 -17.66 5.12
C SER A 46 -2.57 -18.80 4.20
N GLU A 47 -3.29 -19.01 3.08
CA GLU A 47 -2.92 -20.05 2.10
C GLU A 47 -1.56 -19.77 1.46
N SER A 48 -1.24 -18.51 1.21
CA SER A 48 0.06 -18.09 0.68
C SER A 48 1.20 -18.45 1.62
N LEU A 49 1.03 -18.16 2.93
CA LEU A 49 2.04 -18.47 3.96
C LEU A 49 2.18 -19.97 4.23
N GLU A 50 1.12 -20.75 4.05
CA GLU A 50 1.21 -22.22 4.13
C GLU A 50 2.08 -22.82 3.02
N LYS A 51 2.03 -22.23 1.82
CA LYS A 51 2.66 -22.76 0.61
C LYS A 51 4.04 -22.16 0.31
N SER A 52 4.39 -21.05 0.98
CA SER A 52 5.62 -20.28 0.70
C SER A 52 6.42 -20.02 1.97
N GLU A 53 7.71 -19.75 1.83
CA GLU A 53 8.58 -19.36 2.94
C GLU A 53 8.34 -17.91 3.39
N SER A 54 7.88 -17.08 2.44
CA SER A 54 7.40 -15.72 2.72
C SER A 54 6.43 -15.25 1.64
N THR A 55 5.70 -14.17 1.92
CA THR A 55 4.81 -13.50 0.96
C THR A 55 5.21 -12.04 0.85
N VAL A 56 5.50 -11.59 -0.38
CA VAL A 56 5.62 -10.17 -0.71
C VAL A 56 4.22 -9.62 -0.94
N LEU A 57 3.79 -8.69 -0.10
CA LEU A 57 2.49 -8.02 -0.19
C LEU A 57 2.70 -6.55 -0.55
N ILE A 58 2.10 -6.10 -1.65
CA ILE A 58 2.25 -4.73 -2.14
C ILE A 58 0.88 -4.07 -2.31
N PHE A 59 0.76 -2.82 -1.82
CA PHE A 59 -0.39 -1.96 -2.06
C PHE A 59 -0.02 -0.85 -3.04
N TYR A 60 -0.84 -0.66 -4.08
CA TYR A 60 -0.62 0.40 -5.06
C TYR A 60 -1.90 1.21 -5.35
N ARG A 61 -1.70 2.45 -5.82
CA ARG A 61 -2.76 3.45 -5.97
C ARG A 61 -3.61 3.27 -7.21
N GLY A 62 -2.99 2.86 -8.32
CA GLY A 62 -3.71 2.70 -9.58
C GLY A 62 -2.81 2.65 -10.81
N ALA A 63 -3.33 2.08 -11.91
CA ALA A 63 -2.67 1.97 -13.21
C ALA A 63 -2.44 3.34 -13.89
N TRP A 64 -3.13 4.38 -13.44
CA TRP A 64 -2.90 5.76 -13.87
C TRP A 64 -1.62 6.37 -13.26
N CYS A 65 -1.10 5.81 -12.15
CA CYS A 65 0.07 6.31 -11.45
C CYS A 65 1.38 5.82 -12.10
N PRO A 66 2.27 6.71 -12.62
CA PRO A 66 3.50 6.28 -13.29
C PRO A 66 4.49 5.56 -12.36
N TYR A 67 4.56 5.96 -11.08
CA TYR A 67 5.42 5.31 -10.10
C TYR A 67 4.94 3.89 -9.76
N CYS A 68 3.62 3.68 -9.73
CA CYS A 68 3.04 2.35 -9.54
C CYS A 68 3.39 1.44 -10.73
N LYS A 69 3.21 1.92 -11.96
CA LYS A 69 3.59 1.15 -13.16
C LYS A 69 5.06 0.77 -13.16
N LYS A 70 5.95 1.71 -12.84
CA LYS A 70 7.39 1.43 -12.76
C LYS A 70 7.69 0.36 -11.70
N HIS A 71 7.06 0.45 -10.54
CA HIS A 71 7.28 -0.51 -9.45
C HIS A 71 6.74 -1.91 -9.82
N MET A 72 5.54 -2.00 -10.42
CA MET A 72 4.98 -3.28 -10.87
C MET A 72 5.78 -3.92 -12.01
N ALA A 73 6.31 -3.12 -12.93
CA ALA A 73 7.20 -3.62 -13.99
C ALA A 73 8.50 -4.19 -13.38
N ALA A 74 9.14 -3.45 -12.47
CA ALA A 74 10.33 -3.95 -11.79
C ALA A 74 10.04 -5.21 -10.97
N LEU A 75 8.87 -5.30 -10.33
CA LEU A 75 8.44 -6.51 -9.62
C LEU A 75 8.31 -7.71 -10.58
N GLN A 76 7.71 -7.49 -11.77
CA GLN A 76 7.60 -8.54 -12.77
C GLN A 76 8.96 -8.99 -13.32
N GLU A 77 9.87 -8.05 -13.57
CA GLU A 77 11.24 -8.36 -14.04
C GLU A 77 12.01 -9.22 -13.01
N ASN A 78 11.74 -9.07 -11.72
CA ASN A 78 12.40 -9.80 -10.63
C ASN A 78 11.56 -10.94 -10.04
N LEU A 79 10.38 -11.21 -10.61
CA LEU A 79 9.42 -12.18 -10.06
C LEU A 79 10.03 -13.57 -9.94
N GLN A 80 10.79 -14.02 -10.96
CA GLN A 80 11.37 -15.36 -10.93
C GLN A 80 12.36 -15.53 -9.78
N GLU A 81 13.18 -14.52 -9.47
CA GLU A 81 14.10 -14.57 -8.33
C GLU A 81 13.34 -14.67 -6.99
N ILE A 82 12.22 -13.96 -6.85
CA ILE A 82 11.36 -14.02 -5.67
C ILE A 82 10.78 -15.44 -5.51
N LEU A 83 10.29 -16.03 -6.61
CA LEU A 83 9.72 -17.38 -6.61
C LEU A 83 10.78 -18.45 -6.33
N ASP A 84 11.99 -18.32 -6.89
CA ASP A 84 13.12 -19.25 -6.68
C ASP A 84 13.59 -19.27 -5.22
N LYS A 85 13.36 -18.18 -4.47
CA LYS A 85 13.58 -18.10 -3.02
C LYS A 85 12.43 -18.71 -2.20
N GLY A 86 11.46 -19.34 -2.86
CA GLY A 86 10.29 -19.97 -2.21
C GLY A 86 9.25 -18.98 -1.73
N SER A 87 9.30 -17.74 -2.20
CA SER A 87 8.35 -16.68 -1.80
C SER A 87 7.24 -16.51 -2.83
N SER A 88 6.09 -16.00 -2.38
CA SER A 88 4.94 -15.67 -3.23
C SER A 88 4.75 -14.15 -3.30
N VAL A 89 3.94 -13.70 -4.25
CA VAL A 89 3.60 -12.29 -4.45
C VAL A 89 2.10 -12.10 -4.48
N ILE A 90 1.60 -11.18 -3.66
CA ILE A 90 0.22 -10.69 -3.68
C ILE A 90 0.24 -9.18 -3.78
N VAL A 91 -0.53 -8.63 -4.71
CA VAL A 91 -0.69 -7.19 -4.88
C VAL A 91 -2.13 -6.82 -4.60
N VAL A 92 -2.38 -5.67 -3.97
CA VAL A 92 -3.71 -5.20 -3.58
C VAL A 92 -3.94 -3.79 -4.11
N THR A 93 -5.13 -3.54 -4.64
CA THR A 93 -5.54 -2.23 -5.15
C THR A 93 -7.06 -2.08 -5.05
N PRO A 94 -7.58 -0.86 -4.88
CA PRO A 94 -9.02 -0.60 -4.95
C PRO A 94 -9.55 -0.51 -6.39
N GLU A 95 -8.69 -0.65 -7.41
CA GLU A 95 -9.09 -0.54 -8.81
C GLU A 95 -9.97 -1.69 -9.26
N LYS A 96 -10.96 -1.38 -10.08
CA LYS A 96 -11.80 -2.37 -10.76
C LYS A 96 -11.02 -3.20 -11.79
N ALA A 97 -11.63 -4.31 -12.23
CA ALA A 97 -11.01 -5.29 -13.13
C ALA A 97 -10.39 -4.66 -14.39
N GLU A 98 -11.09 -3.74 -15.07
CA GLU A 98 -10.62 -3.12 -16.31
C GLU A 98 -9.37 -2.23 -16.08
N SER A 99 -9.23 -1.64 -14.89
CA SER A 99 -8.05 -0.87 -14.54
C SER A 99 -6.88 -1.76 -14.16
N ILE A 100 -7.15 -2.88 -13.49
CA ILE A 100 -6.16 -3.94 -13.24
C ILE A 100 -5.64 -4.52 -14.56
N GLU A 101 -6.51 -4.78 -15.54
CA GLU A 101 -6.11 -5.22 -16.89
C GLU A 101 -5.20 -4.21 -17.60
N LYS A 102 -5.46 -2.90 -17.43
CA LYS A 102 -4.55 -1.84 -17.93
C LYS A 102 -3.18 -1.90 -17.27
N MET A 103 -3.10 -2.21 -15.96
CA MET A 103 -1.83 -2.41 -15.27
C MET A 103 -1.10 -3.63 -15.85
N ILE A 104 -1.76 -4.77 -15.95
CA ILE A 104 -1.20 -6.02 -16.48
C ILE A 104 -0.68 -5.80 -17.91
N SER A 105 -1.47 -5.17 -18.79
CA SER A 105 -1.07 -4.93 -20.18
C SER A 105 0.16 -4.02 -20.32
N LYS A 106 0.47 -3.21 -19.32
CA LYS A 106 1.62 -2.28 -19.32
C LYS A 106 2.86 -2.83 -18.63
N THR A 107 2.70 -3.82 -17.77
CA THR A 107 3.77 -4.35 -16.93
C THR A 107 4.02 -5.84 -17.15
N GLU A 108 3.17 -6.49 -17.95
CA GLU A 108 3.18 -7.94 -18.19
C GLU A 108 3.06 -8.76 -16.89
N ALA A 109 2.45 -8.17 -15.86
CA ALA A 109 2.32 -8.76 -14.53
C ALA A 109 1.62 -10.13 -14.58
N THR A 110 2.25 -11.14 -13.96
CA THR A 110 1.73 -12.52 -13.87
C THR A 110 1.39 -12.93 -12.43
N PHE A 111 1.71 -12.11 -11.45
CA PHE A 111 1.33 -12.29 -10.05
C PHE A 111 -0.14 -11.93 -9.80
N SER A 112 -0.69 -12.39 -8.66
CA SER A 112 -2.07 -12.08 -8.28
C SER A 112 -2.24 -10.62 -7.88
N ILE A 113 -3.25 -9.95 -8.45
CA ILE A 113 -3.66 -8.59 -8.10
C ILE A 113 -5.09 -8.65 -7.60
N ILE A 114 -5.30 -8.41 -6.32
CA ILE A 114 -6.61 -8.43 -5.66
C ILE A 114 -7.29 -7.07 -5.83
N HIS A 115 -8.56 -7.10 -6.23
CA HIS A 115 -9.46 -5.96 -6.16
C HIS A 115 -10.05 -5.86 -4.74
N ASP A 116 -9.65 -4.83 -4.01
CA ASP A 116 -10.15 -4.52 -2.66
C ASP A 116 -11.30 -3.52 -2.73
N GLU A 117 -12.46 -3.98 -3.26
CA GLU A 117 -13.64 -3.16 -3.59
C GLU A 117 -14.16 -2.37 -2.38
N GLU A 118 -14.16 -2.99 -1.20
CA GLU A 118 -14.68 -2.39 0.04
C GLU A 118 -13.56 -1.83 0.94
N TYR A 119 -12.32 -1.71 0.42
CA TYR A 119 -11.13 -1.22 1.14
C TYR A 119 -10.76 -2.01 2.41
N LYS A 120 -11.35 -3.19 2.63
CA LYS A 120 -11.18 -3.98 3.85
C LYS A 120 -9.73 -4.39 4.10
N ILE A 121 -9.01 -4.75 3.03
CA ILE A 121 -7.61 -5.15 3.16
C ILE A 121 -6.75 -3.92 3.44
N MET A 122 -6.96 -2.83 2.71
CA MET A 122 -6.25 -1.56 2.93
C MET A 122 -6.49 -1.01 4.33
N ASP A 123 -7.72 -1.08 4.82
CA ASP A 123 -8.10 -0.62 6.17
C ASP A 123 -7.46 -1.48 7.26
N ALA A 124 -7.40 -2.82 7.08
CA ALA A 124 -6.74 -3.71 8.02
C ALA A 124 -5.24 -3.42 8.18
N TYR A 125 -4.61 -2.87 7.14
CA TYR A 125 -3.21 -2.43 7.14
C TYR A 125 -3.04 -0.94 7.44
N ASP A 126 -4.12 -0.23 7.78
CA ASP A 126 -4.16 1.22 8.05
C ASP A 126 -3.55 2.07 6.92
N LEU A 127 -3.81 1.67 5.68
CA LEU A 127 -3.25 2.34 4.50
C LEU A 127 -4.22 3.30 3.81
N SER A 128 -5.51 3.21 4.10
CA SER A 128 -6.51 4.04 3.43
C SER A 128 -6.41 5.51 3.81
N PHE A 129 -6.50 6.38 2.83
CA PHE A 129 -6.67 7.81 3.08
C PHE A 129 -7.66 8.42 2.09
N LYS A 130 -8.35 9.48 2.53
CA LYS A 130 -9.28 10.23 1.69
C LYS A 130 -8.54 11.29 0.90
N ILE A 131 -8.82 11.36 -0.41
CA ILE A 131 -8.27 12.37 -1.31
C ILE A 131 -8.99 13.70 -1.07
N ASP A 132 -8.26 14.70 -0.60
CA ASP A 132 -8.73 16.08 -0.50
C ASP A 132 -7.64 17.07 -0.94
N LYS A 133 -7.92 18.37 -0.86
CA LYS A 133 -6.96 19.41 -1.25
C LYS A 133 -5.78 19.53 -0.31
N GLU A 134 -5.91 19.08 0.92
CA GLU A 134 -4.85 19.12 1.94
C GLU A 134 -3.90 17.95 1.76
N THR A 135 -4.45 16.75 1.53
CA THR A 135 -3.68 15.51 1.33
C THR A 135 -3.04 15.44 -0.07
N VAL A 136 -3.65 16.04 -1.09
CA VAL A 136 -3.16 16.03 -2.49
C VAL A 136 -3.22 17.44 -3.09
N PRO A 137 -2.47 18.41 -2.60
CA PRO A 137 -2.59 19.81 -3.05
C PRO A 137 -2.20 20.01 -4.51
N ARG A 138 -1.20 19.25 -5.01
CA ARG A 138 -0.79 19.28 -6.43
C ARG A 138 -1.57 18.22 -7.20
N PHE A 139 -2.10 18.62 -8.35
CA PHE A 139 -2.86 17.73 -9.23
C PHE A 139 -4.14 17.13 -8.61
N TYR A 140 -4.66 17.74 -7.52
CA TYR A 140 -5.86 17.26 -6.82
C TYR A 140 -6.96 16.76 -7.74
N LYS A 141 -7.40 17.61 -8.70
CA LYS A 141 -8.46 17.25 -9.64
C LYS A 141 -8.09 16.06 -10.54
N PHE A 142 -6.83 15.99 -10.96
CA PHE A 142 -6.37 14.87 -11.77
C PHE A 142 -6.40 13.55 -10.98
N VAL A 143 -5.83 13.57 -9.77
CA VAL A 143 -5.81 12.37 -8.89
C VAL A 143 -7.23 11.93 -8.56
N LEU A 144 -8.11 12.88 -8.19
CA LEU A 144 -9.50 12.61 -7.87
C LEU A 144 -10.25 11.93 -9.03
N ASN A 145 -10.18 12.53 -10.22
CA ASN A 145 -10.87 12.00 -11.39
C ASN A 145 -10.29 10.64 -11.81
N ALA A 146 -8.98 10.49 -11.81
CA ALA A 146 -8.33 9.22 -12.16
C ALA A 146 -8.68 8.10 -11.16
N THR A 147 -8.80 8.42 -9.87
CA THR A 147 -9.21 7.46 -8.84
C THR A 147 -10.66 7.04 -9.03
N ARG A 148 -11.58 7.98 -9.20
CA ARG A 148 -13.01 7.69 -9.44
C ARG A 148 -13.24 6.85 -10.68
N GLU A 149 -12.55 7.17 -11.77
CA GLU A 149 -12.60 6.37 -13.00
C GLU A 149 -12.05 4.95 -12.78
N ALA A 150 -10.92 4.83 -12.08
CA ALA A 150 -10.25 3.55 -11.87
C ALA A 150 -10.98 2.63 -10.89
N ASN A 151 -11.56 3.19 -9.82
CA ASN A 151 -12.26 2.44 -8.77
C ASN A 151 -13.77 2.30 -9.06
N GLU A 152 -14.30 3.09 -10.01
CA GLU A 152 -15.72 3.13 -10.38
C GLU A 152 -16.66 3.52 -9.22
N ASN A 153 -16.16 4.35 -8.33
CA ASN A 153 -16.93 4.90 -7.21
C ASN A 153 -16.53 6.35 -6.91
N GLU A 154 -17.25 7.01 -6.00
CA GLU A 154 -17.04 8.39 -5.59
C GLU A 154 -16.55 8.54 -4.14
N GLU A 155 -16.00 7.49 -3.56
CA GLU A 155 -15.54 7.51 -2.16
C GLU A 155 -14.24 8.27 -1.97
N ASP A 156 -13.47 8.48 -3.05
CA ASP A 156 -12.23 9.26 -3.06
C ASP A 156 -11.15 8.69 -2.13
N ILE A 157 -11.07 7.35 -2.04
CA ILE A 157 -10.14 6.64 -1.17
C ILE A 157 -9.02 6.02 -1.99
N LEU A 158 -7.79 6.18 -1.50
CA LEU A 158 -6.57 5.56 -2.03
C LEU A 158 -5.76 4.92 -0.92
N PRO A 159 -4.94 3.90 -1.24
CA PRO A 159 -3.92 3.44 -0.31
C PRO A 159 -2.71 4.38 -0.30
N ILE A 160 -2.10 4.57 0.88
CA ILE A 160 -0.70 4.90 0.95
C ILE A 160 0.06 3.68 0.44
N PRO A 161 0.92 3.83 -0.57
CA PRO A 161 1.63 2.67 -1.10
C PRO A 161 2.57 2.07 -0.06
N ALA A 162 2.50 0.77 0.09
CA ALA A 162 3.33 0.05 1.05
C ALA A 162 3.77 -1.30 0.47
N THR A 163 4.89 -1.80 0.98
CA THR A 163 5.43 -3.13 0.69
C THR A 163 5.76 -3.83 1.98
N TYR A 164 5.26 -5.05 2.12
CA TYR A 164 5.54 -5.93 3.24
C TYR A 164 6.22 -7.21 2.73
N VAL A 165 7.20 -7.73 3.46
CA VAL A 165 7.61 -9.13 3.38
C VAL A 165 7.13 -9.80 4.65
N ILE A 166 6.29 -10.82 4.50
CA ILE A 166 5.65 -11.52 5.61
C ILE A 166 6.19 -12.94 5.62
N GLY A 167 6.83 -13.35 6.72
CA GLY A 167 7.36 -14.67 6.89
C GLY A 167 6.27 -15.74 7.06
N LYS A 168 6.63 -17.00 6.87
CA LYS A 168 5.74 -18.17 7.02
C LYS A 168 5.04 -18.24 8.37
N ASP A 169 5.65 -17.65 9.40
CA ASP A 169 5.09 -17.52 10.75
C ASP A 169 4.04 -16.38 10.89
N GLY A 170 3.73 -15.70 9.79
CA GLY A 170 2.81 -14.57 9.75
C GLY A 170 3.39 -13.25 10.28
N LYS A 171 4.71 -13.21 10.57
CA LYS A 171 5.36 -11.98 11.05
C LYS A 171 5.88 -11.13 9.90
N ILE A 172 5.76 -9.81 10.06
CA ILE A 172 6.33 -8.85 9.13
C ILE A 172 7.86 -8.84 9.32
N LYS A 173 8.60 -9.24 8.29
CA LYS A 173 10.07 -9.21 8.25
C LYS A 173 10.60 -7.89 7.72
N PHE A 174 9.88 -7.28 6.78
CA PHE A 174 10.22 -6.02 6.15
C PHE A 174 8.96 -5.19 5.92
N LEU A 175 9.09 -3.89 6.08
CA LEU A 175 8.06 -2.90 5.79
C LEU A 175 8.70 -1.69 5.13
N HIS A 176 8.19 -1.33 3.96
CA HIS A 176 8.38 -0.02 3.36
C HIS A 176 7.03 0.71 3.34
N PHE A 177 6.96 1.84 4.02
CA PHE A 177 5.80 2.71 4.08
C PHE A 177 6.28 4.15 3.94
N ASP A 178 5.73 4.88 2.95
CA ASP A 178 6.06 6.28 2.75
C ASP A 178 4.84 7.03 2.18
N GLU A 179 4.43 8.11 2.84
CA GLU A 179 3.36 9.00 2.36
C GLU A 179 3.73 9.67 1.03
N ASP A 180 5.02 9.89 0.77
CA ASP A 180 5.47 10.28 -0.55
C ASP A 180 5.36 9.10 -1.51
N TYR A 181 4.24 9.05 -2.21
CA TYR A 181 3.93 7.98 -3.18
C TYR A 181 5.00 7.76 -4.26
N ARG A 182 5.99 8.63 -4.38
CA ARG A 182 7.13 8.51 -5.32
C ARG A 182 8.19 7.56 -4.80
N ASN A 183 8.32 7.47 -3.48
CA ASN A 183 9.25 6.56 -2.82
C ASN A 183 8.64 5.15 -2.81
N ARG A 184 9.43 4.18 -3.20
CA ARG A 184 9.07 2.77 -3.26
C ARG A 184 10.22 1.93 -2.76
N SER A 185 9.89 0.77 -2.18
CA SER A 185 10.91 -0.25 -1.93
C SER A 185 11.63 -0.61 -3.22
N SER A 186 12.93 -0.76 -3.17
CA SER A 186 13.70 -1.35 -4.25
C SER A 186 13.51 -2.88 -4.29
N MET A 187 13.76 -3.50 -5.43
CA MET A 187 13.73 -4.96 -5.53
C MET A 187 14.83 -5.62 -4.68
N GLU A 188 15.99 -4.96 -4.55
CA GLU A 188 17.07 -5.41 -3.67
C GLU A 188 16.63 -5.48 -2.20
N GLU A 189 15.93 -4.44 -1.69
CA GLU A 189 15.38 -4.45 -0.32
C GLU A 189 14.37 -5.57 -0.13
N ILE A 190 13.47 -5.78 -1.09
CA ILE A 190 12.49 -6.88 -1.03
C ILE A 190 13.22 -8.23 -0.99
N ILE A 191 14.10 -8.49 -1.96
CA ILE A 191 14.77 -9.78 -2.16
C ILE A 191 15.70 -10.12 -0.99
N THR A 192 16.33 -9.12 -0.39
CA THR A 192 17.21 -9.31 0.78
C THR A 192 16.44 -9.72 2.05
N ASN A 193 15.15 -9.41 2.13
CA ASN A 193 14.31 -9.67 3.29
C ASN A 193 13.33 -10.86 3.12
N LEU A 194 13.46 -11.64 2.05
CA LEU A 194 12.65 -12.85 1.80
C LEU A 194 12.91 -13.99 2.78
#